data_6891532ae6a2856816f5c09e933bc8ff
#
_entry.id   6891532ae6a2856816f5c09e933bc8ff
#
_cell.length_a   1.000
_cell.length_b   1.000
_cell.length_c   1.000
_cell.angle_alpha   90.00
_cell.angle_beta   90.00
_cell.angle_gamma   90.00
#
_symmetry.space_group_name_H-M   'P 1'
#
loop_
_entity.id
_entity.type
_entity.pdbx_description
1 polymer ?
#
loop_
_entity_poly.entity_id
_entity_poly.type
_entity_poly.pdbx_seq_one_letter_code
_entity_poly.pdbx_strand_id
1 'polypeptide(L)'
;KQVGVDGLIVVDLPWPENKKFSKKCKKNSINFVQLIAPTTSMHRMKKIINDSHDMIYYISMLSTTGGKLKVTPKKILENYNRIKKINMSKNIVIGFGITIKTITSLKKADGLVVGSALCKGISKSIKNRQNPVINIGNMVKNLRRKLL
;
A
#
# COMPACT_ATOMS: atom_id res chain seq x y z
N LYS A 1 12.50 -16.96 3.64
CA LYS A 1 11.41 -17.87 4.02
C LYS A 1 11.65 -18.51 5.38
N GLN A 2 12.84 -19.04 5.63
CA GLN A 2 13.21 -19.66 6.92
C GLN A 2 13.02 -18.74 8.14
N VAL A 3 13.18 -17.42 7.95
CA VAL A 3 12.97 -16.41 9.00
C VAL A 3 11.54 -15.84 9.02
N GLY A 4 10.58 -16.48 8.37
CA GLY A 4 9.16 -16.08 8.40
C GLY A 4 8.76 -14.97 7.42
N VAL A 5 9.59 -14.61 6.43
CA VAL A 5 9.23 -13.60 5.42
C VAL A 5 8.31 -14.21 4.36
N ASP A 6 7.14 -13.59 4.14
CA ASP A 6 6.15 -14.00 3.15
C ASP A 6 6.15 -13.12 1.89
N GLY A 7 6.60 -11.89 1.99
CA GLY A 7 6.67 -10.96 0.86
C GLY A 7 7.69 -9.85 1.04
N LEU A 8 8.07 -9.23 -0.08
CA LEU A 8 9.05 -8.15 -0.11
C LEU A 8 8.51 -6.98 -0.93
N ILE A 9 8.74 -5.76 -0.42
CA ILE A 9 8.62 -4.50 -1.13
C ILE A 9 10.03 -3.93 -1.28
N VAL A 10 10.50 -3.73 -2.53
CA VAL A 10 11.82 -3.15 -2.81
C VAL A 10 11.61 -1.92 -3.66
N VAL A 11 11.66 -0.75 -3.02
CA VAL A 11 11.31 0.54 -3.64
C VAL A 11 12.30 0.91 -4.75
N ASP A 12 13.59 0.70 -4.50
CA ASP A 12 14.67 1.10 -5.39
C ASP A 12 14.96 0.08 -6.51
N LEU A 13 14.12 -0.93 -6.65
CA LEU A 13 14.21 -1.93 -7.72
C LEU A 13 12.89 -1.97 -8.52
N PRO A 14 12.65 -0.98 -9.41
CA PRO A 14 11.41 -0.89 -10.17
C PRO A 14 11.34 -1.92 -11.31
N TRP A 15 10.17 -2.05 -11.91
CA TRP A 15 9.99 -2.79 -13.14
C TRP A 15 10.58 -1.97 -14.33
N PRO A 16 11.34 -2.57 -15.29
CA PRO A 16 11.54 -4.01 -15.52
C PRO A 16 12.77 -4.62 -14.82
N GLU A 17 13.60 -3.83 -14.16
CA GLU A 17 14.87 -4.24 -13.55
C GLU A 17 14.67 -5.34 -12.49
N ASN A 18 13.52 -5.32 -11.81
CA ASN A 18 13.18 -6.30 -10.78
C ASN A 18 12.80 -7.70 -11.32
N LYS A 19 12.63 -7.90 -12.63
CA LYS A 19 12.11 -9.16 -13.19
C LYS A 19 12.89 -10.41 -12.76
N LYS A 20 14.21 -10.34 -12.82
CA LYS A 20 15.07 -11.46 -12.40
C LYS A 20 14.92 -11.78 -10.91
N PHE A 21 14.88 -10.73 -10.09
CA PHE A 21 14.72 -10.86 -8.64
C PHE A 21 13.31 -11.34 -8.26
N SER A 22 12.28 -10.79 -8.87
CA SER A 22 10.88 -11.21 -8.68
C SER A 22 10.68 -12.68 -9.01
N LYS A 23 11.27 -13.19 -10.13
CA LYS A 23 11.25 -14.62 -10.46
C LYS A 23 11.93 -15.46 -9.39
N LYS A 24 13.05 -14.99 -8.81
CA LYS A 24 13.74 -15.68 -7.73
C LYS A 24 12.88 -15.71 -6.44
N CYS A 25 12.20 -14.62 -6.11
CA CYS A 25 11.25 -14.56 -5.00
C CYS A 25 10.14 -15.61 -5.20
N LYS A 26 9.53 -15.65 -6.39
CA LYS A 26 8.47 -16.62 -6.72
C LYS A 26 8.91 -18.07 -6.55
N LYS A 27 10.12 -18.43 -7.01
CA LYS A 27 10.69 -19.77 -6.84
C LYS A 27 10.85 -20.16 -5.35
N ASN A 28 11.00 -19.18 -4.47
CA ASN A 28 11.13 -19.39 -3.03
C ASN A 28 9.81 -19.14 -2.26
N SER A 29 8.67 -19.09 -2.95
CA SER A 29 7.35 -18.81 -2.35
C SER A 29 7.33 -17.51 -1.56
N ILE A 30 8.06 -16.49 -2.01
CA ILE A 30 8.06 -15.14 -1.46
C ILE A 30 7.31 -14.23 -2.44
N ASN A 31 6.30 -13.51 -1.97
CA ASN A 31 5.56 -12.56 -2.79
C ASN A 31 6.42 -11.31 -3.02
N PHE A 32 6.76 -11.01 -4.27
CA PHE A 32 7.38 -9.73 -4.64
C PHE A 32 6.27 -8.74 -5.00
N VAL A 33 6.06 -7.76 -4.12
CA VAL A 33 4.99 -6.77 -4.26
C VAL A 33 5.42 -5.68 -5.24
N GLN A 34 4.76 -5.60 -6.37
CA GLN A 34 5.01 -4.56 -7.38
C GLN A 34 4.38 -3.22 -6.96
N LEU A 35 5.08 -2.13 -7.29
CA LEU A 35 4.64 -0.78 -6.99
C LEU A 35 4.07 -0.11 -8.25
N ILE A 36 2.92 0.54 -8.11
CA ILE A 36 2.29 1.39 -9.13
C ILE A 36 2.04 2.77 -8.54
N ALA A 37 2.43 3.80 -9.27
CA ALA A 37 2.22 5.20 -8.89
C ALA A 37 1.20 5.87 -9.82
N PRO A 38 0.59 7.00 -9.44
CA PRO A 38 -0.31 7.77 -10.30
C PRO A 38 0.32 8.20 -11.63
N THR A 39 1.64 8.34 -11.67
CA THR A 39 2.43 8.69 -12.86
C THR A 39 2.77 7.50 -13.75
N THR A 40 2.46 6.26 -13.34
CA THR A 40 2.72 5.08 -14.15
C THR A 40 1.83 5.07 -15.39
N SER A 41 2.44 5.06 -16.58
CA SER A 41 1.69 5.02 -17.84
C SER A 41 0.88 3.73 -17.98
N MET A 42 -0.23 3.77 -18.72
CA MET A 42 -1.11 2.61 -18.91
C MET A 42 -0.36 1.41 -19.50
N HIS A 43 0.52 1.64 -20.46
CA HIS A 43 1.33 0.58 -21.07
C HIS A 43 2.23 -0.12 -20.04
N ARG A 44 2.95 0.68 -19.22
CA ARG A 44 3.82 0.16 -18.16
C ARG A 44 3.00 -0.55 -17.07
N MET A 45 1.86 0.02 -16.70
CA MET A 45 0.94 -0.54 -15.71
C MET A 45 0.47 -1.95 -16.10
N LYS A 46 0.04 -2.16 -17.36
CA LYS A 46 -0.35 -3.48 -17.87
C LYS A 46 0.79 -4.49 -17.75
N LYS A 47 2.01 -4.10 -18.10
CA LYS A 47 3.19 -4.98 -18.00
C LYS A 47 3.54 -5.33 -16.55
N ILE A 48 3.51 -4.35 -15.65
CA ILE A 48 3.75 -4.57 -14.20
C ILE A 48 2.72 -5.54 -13.64
N ILE A 49 1.44 -5.36 -13.96
CA ILE A 49 0.34 -6.19 -13.45
C ILE A 49 0.47 -7.63 -13.96
N ASN A 50 0.78 -7.82 -15.23
CA ASN A 50 0.96 -9.15 -15.82
C ASN A 50 2.17 -9.90 -15.21
N ASP A 51 3.26 -9.17 -14.89
CA ASP A 51 4.46 -9.74 -14.28
C ASP A 51 4.34 -9.86 -12.74
N SER A 52 3.30 -9.28 -12.12
CA SER A 52 3.14 -9.28 -10.65
C SER A 52 2.71 -10.64 -10.11
N HIS A 53 3.05 -10.87 -8.84
CA HIS A 53 2.45 -11.93 -8.03
C HIS A 53 1.02 -11.55 -7.63
N ASP A 54 0.55 -11.95 -6.47
CA ASP A 54 -0.85 -11.76 -6.05
C ASP A 54 -1.17 -10.33 -5.63
N MET A 55 -0.21 -9.62 -5.04
CA MET A 55 -0.42 -8.28 -4.48
C MET A 55 0.34 -7.19 -5.23
N ILE A 56 -0.35 -6.07 -5.44
CA ILE A 56 0.18 -4.83 -6.00
C ILE A 56 -0.03 -3.72 -4.98
N TYR A 57 0.98 -2.90 -4.77
CA TYR A 57 0.90 -1.75 -3.91
C TYR A 57 0.72 -0.48 -4.76
N TYR A 58 -0.45 0.13 -4.66
CA TYR A 58 -0.74 1.41 -5.30
C TYR A 58 -0.34 2.57 -4.38
N ILE A 59 0.66 3.34 -4.79
CA ILE A 59 1.09 4.56 -4.13
C ILE A 59 0.09 5.66 -4.48
N SER A 60 -0.80 6.02 -3.54
CA SER A 60 -1.92 6.93 -3.84
C SER A 60 -1.55 8.41 -3.88
N MET A 61 -0.37 8.78 -3.39
CA MET A 61 0.10 10.16 -3.31
C MET A 61 1.52 10.30 -3.84
N LEU A 62 1.75 11.35 -4.61
CA LEU A 62 3.08 11.85 -4.91
C LEU A 62 3.37 12.95 -3.89
N SER A 63 4.20 12.65 -2.88
CA SER A 63 4.76 13.66 -2.00
C SER A 63 6.03 14.19 -2.66
N THR A 64 5.92 15.30 -3.37
CA THR A 64 7.11 16.10 -3.67
C THR A 64 7.49 16.88 -2.41
N THR A 65 8.77 16.88 -2.06
CA THR A 65 9.34 17.72 -1.01
C THR A 65 8.89 19.17 -1.25
N GLY A 66 7.92 19.66 -0.45
CA GLY A 66 7.45 21.05 -0.50
C GLY A 66 6.05 21.28 -1.09
N GLY A 67 5.42 20.33 -1.76
CA GLY A 67 4.08 20.50 -2.34
C GLY A 67 3.05 19.53 -1.79
N LYS A 68 2.03 20.00 -1.09
CA LYS A 68 0.87 19.21 -0.69
C LYS A 68 -0.12 19.10 -1.86
N LEU A 69 0.16 18.28 -2.86
CA LEU A 69 -0.88 17.85 -3.78
C LEU A 69 -1.83 16.92 -3.04
N LYS A 70 -2.91 17.49 -2.53
CA LYS A 70 -4.00 16.74 -1.89
C LYS A 70 -4.79 15.99 -2.95
N VAL A 71 -4.42 14.74 -3.21
CA VAL A 71 -5.24 13.84 -4.04
C VAL A 71 -6.49 13.48 -3.23
N THR A 72 -7.65 13.71 -3.80
CA THR A 72 -8.94 13.39 -3.14
C THR A 72 -9.15 11.88 -3.09
N PRO A 73 -9.87 11.36 -2.07
CA PRO A 73 -10.24 9.94 -2.01
C PRO A 73 -10.95 9.43 -3.27
N LYS A 74 -11.78 10.28 -3.89
CA LYS A 74 -12.45 9.99 -5.16
C LYS A 74 -11.43 9.70 -6.26
N LYS A 75 -10.43 10.56 -6.41
CA LYS A 75 -9.38 10.37 -7.43
C LYS A 75 -8.52 9.14 -7.17
N ILE A 76 -8.27 8.82 -5.91
CA ILE A 76 -7.55 7.60 -5.52
C ILE A 76 -8.35 6.35 -5.95
N LEU A 77 -9.67 6.32 -5.70
CA LEU A 77 -10.53 5.22 -6.11
C LEU A 77 -10.68 5.12 -7.64
N GLU A 78 -10.75 6.23 -8.35
CA GLU A 78 -10.75 6.21 -9.83
C GLU A 78 -9.49 5.52 -10.37
N ASN A 79 -8.32 5.87 -9.84
CA ASN A 79 -7.06 5.25 -10.23
C ASN A 79 -7.00 3.77 -9.80
N TYR A 80 -7.44 3.43 -8.58
CA TYR A 80 -7.57 2.06 -8.12
C TYR A 80 -8.44 1.23 -9.09
N ASN A 81 -9.60 1.74 -9.46
CA ASN A 81 -10.50 1.06 -10.39
C ASN A 81 -9.87 0.88 -11.78
N ARG A 82 -9.08 1.86 -12.23
CA ARG A 82 -8.30 1.75 -13.48
C ARG A 82 -7.31 0.59 -13.43
N ILE A 83 -6.60 0.44 -12.31
CA ILE A 83 -5.64 -0.66 -12.10
C ILE A 83 -6.39 -1.99 -12.03
N LYS A 84 -7.46 -2.04 -11.24
CA LYS A 84 -8.28 -3.25 -11.03
C LYS A 84 -8.88 -3.81 -12.33
N LYS A 85 -9.32 -2.92 -13.24
CA LYS A 85 -9.85 -3.31 -14.55
C LYS A 85 -8.85 -4.02 -15.47
N ILE A 86 -7.54 -3.87 -15.24
CA ILE A 86 -6.52 -4.56 -16.04
C ILE A 86 -6.48 -6.05 -15.66
N ASN A 87 -6.59 -6.37 -14.38
CA ASN A 87 -6.70 -7.74 -13.91
C ASN A 87 -7.43 -7.78 -12.57
N MET A 88 -8.66 -8.28 -12.59
CA MET A 88 -9.55 -8.30 -11.43
C MET A 88 -9.13 -9.33 -10.36
N SER A 89 -8.32 -10.33 -10.71
CA SER A 89 -7.86 -11.35 -9.75
C SER A 89 -6.74 -10.86 -8.83
N LYS A 90 -6.09 -9.74 -9.17
CA LYS A 90 -4.99 -9.20 -8.36
C LYS A 90 -5.51 -8.42 -7.16
N ASN A 91 -4.87 -8.61 -6.01
CA ASN A 91 -5.13 -7.82 -4.81
C ASN A 91 -4.37 -6.49 -4.88
N ILE A 92 -5.10 -5.39 -4.91
CA ILE A 92 -4.52 -4.05 -5.01
C ILE A 92 -4.71 -3.34 -3.67
N VAL A 93 -3.61 -3.15 -2.97
CA VAL A 93 -3.62 -2.40 -1.70
C VAL A 93 -3.24 -0.94 -1.96
N ILE A 94 -3.97 -0.03 -1.33
CA ILE A 94 -3.70 1.41 -1.41
C ILE A 94 -2.88 1.83 -0.20
N GLY A 95 -1.76 2.50 -0.44
CA GLY A 95 -0.94 3.09 0.61
C GLY A 95 -0.72 4.58 0.41
N PHE A 96 -0.13 5.20 1.44
CA PHE A 96 0.08 6.64 1.59
C PHE A 96 -1.21 7.46 1.83
N GLY A 97 -1.12 8.37 2.80
CA GLY A 97 -2.22 9.29 3.14
C GLY A 97 -3.46 8.65 3.77
N ILE A 98 -3.38 7.35 4.13
CA ILE A 98 -4.48 6.66 4.80
C ILE A 98 -4.53 7.06 6.26
N THR A 99 -5.68 7.61 6.68
CA THR A 99 -5.95 8.10 8.03
C THR A 99 -7.35 7.69 8.46
N ILE A 100 -7.67 7.89 9.74
CA ILE A 100 -9.04 7.70 10.27
C ILE A 100 -10.09 8.50 9.48
N LYS A 101 -9.69 9.65 8.92
CA LYS A 101 -10.61 10.53 8.15
C LYS A 101 -10.85 10.05 6.72
N THR A 102 -9.86 9.41 6.09
CA THR A 102 -9.91 8.99 4.69
C THR A 102 -10.28 7.52 4.49
N ILE A 103 -10.12 6.69 5.52
CA ILE A 103 -10.24 5.23 5.43
C ILE A 103 -11.63 4.79 4.94
N THR A 104 -12.70 5.37 5.46
CA THR A 104 -14.09 5.04 5.08
C THR A 104 -14.37 5.32 3.61
N SER A 105 -13.80 6.41 3.07
CA SER A 105 -13.95 6.75 1.66
C SER A 105 -13.23 5.79 0.72
N LEU A 106 -12.29 5.00 1.23
CA LEU A 106 -11.47 4.06 0.45
C LEU A 106 -11.81 2.59 0.72
N LYS A 107 -12.87 2.30 1.47
CA LYS A 107 -13.23 0.94 1.89
C LYS A 107 -13.57 -0.03 0.74
N LYS A 108 -13.76 0.48 -0.49
CA LYS A 108 -13.99 -0.35 -1.69
C LYS A 108 -12.71 -0.97 -2.26
N ALA A 109 -11.53 -0.59 -1.76
CA ALA A 109 -10.27 -1.19 -2.17
C ALA A 109 -10.08 -2.59 -1.57
N ASP A 110 -9.28 -3.43 -2.21
CA ASP A 110 -8.96 -4.78 -1.70
C ASP A 110 -8.21 -4.72 -0.35
N GLY A 111 -7.46 -3.64 -0.11
CA GLY A 111 -6.77 -3.41 1.16
C GLY A 111 -6.22 -2.00 1.29
N LEU A 112 -5.98 -1.58 2.53
CA LEU A 112 -5.43 -0.27 2.86
C LEU A 112 -4.22 -0.42 3.77
N VAL A 113 -3.14 0.30 3.45
CA VAL A 113 -1.89 0.27 4.23
C VAL A 113 -1.77 1.55 5.05
N VAL A 114 -1.75 1.40 6.36
CA VAL A 114 -1.65 2.51 7.33
C VAL A 114 -0.27 2.46 7.98
N GLY A 115 0.57 3.45 7.69
CA GLY A 115 1.93 3.56 8.25
C GLY A 115 2.07 4.74 9.19
N SER A 116 2.30 5.93 8.62
CA SER A 116 2.64 7.15 9.37
C SER A 116 1.65 7.54 10.47
N ALA A 117 0.37 7.19 10.33
CA ALA A 117 -0.62 7.44 11.38
C ALA A 117 -0.35 6.59 12.63
N LEU A 118 0.05 5.32 12.46
CA LEU A 118 0.41 4.43 13.56
C LEU A 118 1.73 4.88 14.22
N CYS A 119 2.75 5.21 13.41
CA CYS A 119 4.02 5.73 13.93
C CYS A 119 3.83 7.00 14.77
N LYS A 120 3.01 7.94 14.29
CA LYS A 120 2.63 9.14 15.07
C LYS A 120 1.90 8.79 16.36
N GLY A 121 1.03 7.78 16.32
CA GLY A 121 0.34 7.27 17.50
C GLY A 121 1.32 6.71 18.55
N ILE A 122 2.32 5.93 18.12
CA ILE A 122 3.39 5.40 18.98
C ILE A 122 4.14 6.56 19.64
N SER A 123 4.67 7.49 18.82
CA SER A 123 5.42 8.65 19.30
C SER A 123 4.64 9.47 20.32
N LYS A 124 3.32 9.71 20.06
CA LYS A 124 2.44 10.42 20.97
C LYS A 124 2.26 9.68 22.30
N SER A 125 2.07 8.36 22.24
CA SER A 125 1.91 7.52 23.44
C SER A 125 3.15 7.56 24.31
N ILE A 126 4.34 7.42 23.73
CA ILE A 126 5.62 7.51 24.45
C ILE A 126 5.79 8.89 25.09
N LYS A 127 5.56 9.97 24.32
CA LYS A 127 5.65 11.35 24.82
C LYS A 127 4.73 11.60 26.03
N ASN A 128 3.55 11.00 26.01
CA ASN A 128 2.55 11.16 27.07
C ASN A 128 2.69 10.11 28.19
N ARG A 129 3.77 9.29 28.21
CA ARG A 129 4.00 8.21 29.17
C ARG A 129 2.84 7.20 29.25
N GLN A 130 2.16 6.98 28.10
CA GLN A 130 1.09 5.99 27.95
C GLN A 130 1.63 4.71 27.31
N ASN A 131 0.93 3.60 27.53
CA ASN A 131 1.31 2.31 26.90
C ASN A 131 1.02 2.37 25.37
N PRO A 132 2.05 2.36 24.50
CA PRO A 132 1.86 2.45 23.05
C PRO A 132 1.15 1.22 22.49
N VAL A 133 1.38 0.02 23.06
CA VAL A 133 0.78 -1.23 22.57
C VAL A 133 -0.74 -1.17 22.68
N ILE A 134 -1.26 -0.77 23.83
CA ILE A 134 -2.70 -0.63 24.09
C ILE A 134 -3.30 0.45 23.15
N ASN A 135 -2.67 1.61 23.09
CA ASN A 135 -3.18 2.74 22.30
C ASN A 135 -3.21 2.42 20.80
N ILE A 136 -2.16 1.79 20.26
CA ILE A 136 -2.10 1.40 18.86
C ILE A 136 -3.06 0.24 18.57
N GLY A 137 -3.19 -0.72 19.46
CA GLY A 137 -4.19 -1.79 19.34
C GLY A 137 -5.61 -1.22 19.24
N ASN A 138 -5.97 -0.26 20.07
CA ASN A 138 -7.26 0.43 20.01
C ASN A 138 -7.41 1.24 18.71
N MET A 139 -6.35 1.91 18.25
CA MET A 139 -6.36 2.64 16.99
C MET A 139 -6.62 1.70 15.80
N VAL A 140 -5.97 0.54 15.74
CA VAL A 140 -6.17 -0.47 14.68
C VAL A 140 -7.59 -1.03 14.73
N LYS A 141 -8.12 -1.35 15.93
CA LYS A 141 -9.53 -1.78 16.09
C LYS A 141 -10.50 -0.72 15.55
N ASN A 142 -10.27 0.56 15.84
CA ASN A 142 -11.10 1.65 15.33
C ASN A 142 -11.02 1.82 13.82
N LEU A 143 -9.83 1.68 13.23
CA LEU A 143 -9.65 1.69 11.78
C LEU A 143 -10.42 0.53 11.13
N ARG A 144 -10.30 -0.68 11.67
CA ARG A 144 -11.00 -1.86 11.17
C ARG A 144 -12.53 -1.72 11.20
N ARG A 145 -13.09 -1.20 12.32
CA ARG A 145 -14.54 -0.96 12.44
C ARG A 145 -15.09 -0.01 11.38
N LYS A 146 -14.29 0.90 10.87
CA LYS A 146 -14.69 1.83 9.80
C LYS A 146 -14.67 1.20 8.40
N LEU A 147 -14.10 0.03 8.25
CA LEU A 147 -14.05 -0.72 7.00
C LEU A 147 -15.19 -1.75 6.88
N LEU A 148 -15.70 -2.19 7.99
CA LEU A 148 -16.88 -3.06 8.09
C LEU A 148 -18.15 -2.24 7.91
#